data_b3d41c3fde54783c6c05e87afa8ec5e8
#
_entry.id   b3d41c3fde54783c6c05e87afa8ec5e8
#
_cell.length_a   1.000
_cell.length_b   1.000
_cell.length_c   1.000
_cell.angle_alpha   90.00
_cell.angle_beta   90.00
_cell.angle_gamma   90.00
#
_symmetry.space_group_name_H-M   'P 1'
#
loop_
_entity.id
_entity.type
_entity.pdbx_description
1 polymer ?
#
loop_
_entity_poly.entity_id
_entity_poly.type
_entity_poly.pdbx_seq_one_letter_code
_entity_poly.pdbx_strand_id
1 'polypeptide(L)' 'MFKYGMRLRGFSIGCQPKEGFYDRLDDTSGKYYDILVYSRKLTDKEVRDYELDFLGECL' A
#
# COMPACT_ATOMS: atom_id res chain seq x y z
N MET A 1 8.13 -7.98 5.60
CA MET A 1 7.58 -6.81 4.91
C MET A 1 6.07 -6.94 4.76
N PHE A 2 5.37 -5.85 4.60
CA PHE A 2 3.91 -5.84 4.58
C PHE A 2 3.41 -5.21 3.28
N LYS A 3 2.46 -5.86 2.62
CA LYS A 3 1.92 -5.42 1.34
C LYS A 3 0.53 -4.82 1.50
N TYR A 4 0.28 -3.74 0.78
CA TYR A 4 -1.02 -3.06 0.77
C TYR A 4 -1.42 -2.74 -0.66
N GLY A 5 -2.70 -2.95 -0.98
CA GLY A 5 -3.23 -2.63 -2.29
C GLY A 5 -3.93 -1.28 -2.29
N MET A 6 -3.64 -0.45 -3.29
CA MET A 6 -4.29 0.86 -3.44
C MET A 6 -5.62 0.70 -4.16
N ARG A 7 -6.72 1.05 -3.50
CA ARG A 7 -8.05 0.96 -4.08
C ARG A 7 -8.44 2.17 -4.92
N LEU A 8 -7.77 3.30 -4.71
CA LEU A 8 -8.09 4.54 -5.40
C LEU A 8 -7.08 4.87 -6.47
N ARG A 9 -7.59 5.36 -7.59
CA ARG A 9 -6.77 5.82 -8.69
C ARG A 9 -6.28 7.24 -8.43
N GLY A 10 -5.11 7.58 -8.97
CA GLY A 10 -4.64 8.95 -8.98
C GLY A 10 -3.86 9.37 -7.76
N PHE A 11 -3.56 8.46 -6.86
CA PHE A 11 -2.66 8.77 -5.78
C PHE A 11 -1.26 8.96 -6.34
N SER A 12 -0.73 10.16 -6.18
CA SER A 12 0.65 10.41 -6.52
C SER A 12 1.55 9.88 -5.40
N ILE A 13 2.84 9.80 -5.70
CA ILE A 13 3.84 9.45 -4.68
C ILE A 13 3.86 10.56 -3.65
N GLY A 14 3.32 10.46 -2.56
CA GLY A 14 3.18 11.50 -1.54
C GLY A 14 1.81 11.47 -0.92
N CYS A 15 0.90 10.70 -1.52
CA CYS A 15 -0.43 10.52 -0.97
C CYS A 15 -0.55 9.21 -0.21
N GLN A 16 0.54 8.52 0.05
CA GLN A 16 0.59 7.33 0.88
C GLN A 16 1.54 7.57 2.05
N PRO A 17 1.44 6.77 3.13
CA PRO A 17 2.37 6.92 4.25
C PRO A 17 3.81 6.78 3.77
N LYS A 18 4.68 7.69 4.21
CA LYS A 18 6.08 7.70 3.78
C LYS A 18 6.97 6.87 4.69
N GLU A 19 6.67 6.84 5.98
CA GLU A 19 7.51 6.16 6.94
C GLU A 19 7.45 4.66 6.69
N GLY A 20 8.62 4.05 6.52
CA GLY A 20 8.74 2.62 6.29
C GLY A 20 8.44 2.19 4.87
N PHE A 21 8.15 3.12 3.96
CA PHE A 21 7.90 2.77 2.57
C PHE A 21 9.15 2.12 1.96
N TYR A 22 8.97 0.95 1.36
CA TYR A 22 10.08 0.18 0.81
C TYR A 22 10.04 0.13 -0.72
N ASP A 23 8.90 -0.23 -1.29
CA ASP A 23 8.81 -0.43 -2.74
C ASP A 23 7.37 -0.33 -3.22
N ARG A 24 7.21 -0.20 -4.53
CA ARG A 24 5.93 -0.21 -5.20
C ARG A 24 5.96 -1.27 -6.28
N LEU A 25 4.95 -2.12 -6.32
CA LEU A 25 4.84 -3.20 -7.27
C LEU A 25 3.58 -3.03 -8.11
N ASP A 26 3.61 -3.55 -9.33
CA ASP A 26 2.41 -3.58 -10.17
C ASP A 26 1.49 -4.70 -9.71
N ASP A 27 0.18 -4.44 -9.74
CA ASP A 27 -0.80 -5.47 -9.45
C ASP A 27 -1.17 -6.19 -10.74
N THR A 28 -0.70 -7.41 -10.89
CA THR A 28 -0.97 -8.22 -12.08
C THR A 28 -2.39 -8.79 -12.11
N SER A 29 -3.09 -8.76 -10.98
CA SER A 29 -4.48 -9.24 -10.92
C SER A 29 -5.47 -8.22 -11.46
N GLY A 30 -5.08 -6.95 -11.56
CA GLY A 30 -5.94 -5.87 -11.98
C GLY A 30 -6.93 -5.40 -10.92
N LYS A 31 -6.81 -5.89 -9.70
CA LYS A 31 -7.73 -5.54 -8.61
C LYS A 31 -7.39 -4.20 -7.97
N TYR A 32 -6.11 -3.86 -7.94
CA TYR A 32 -5.62 -2.62 -7.34
C TYR A 32 -4.86 -1.80 -8.36
N TYR A 33 -4.73 -0.51 -8.12
CA TYR A 33 -3.96 0.36 -9.00
C TYR A 33 -2.46 0.19 -8.80
N ASP A 34 -2.03 -0.01 -7.56
CA ASP A 34 -0.64 -0.29 -7.23
C ASP A 34 -0.59 -1.11 -5.96
N ILE A 35 0.52 -1.81 -5.77
CA ILE A 35 0.82 -2.53 -4.54
C ILE A 35 1.95 -1.80 -3.84
N LEU A 36 1.75 -1.44 -2.59
CA LEU A 36 2.76 -0.76 -1.78
C LEU A 36 3.36 -1.74 -0.79
N VAL A 37 4.67 -1.69 -0.63
CA VAL A 37 5.40 -2.55 0.31
C VAL A 37 6.02 -1.69 1.39
N TYR A 38 5.80 -2.06 2.64
CA TYR A 38 6.32 -1.34 3.80
C TYR A 38 7.14 -2.26 4.68
N SER A 39 8.17 -1.70 5.32
CA SER A 39 8.98 -2.43 6.29
C SER A 39 8.30 -2.53 7.65
N ARG A 40 7.20 -1.79 7.87
CA ARG A 40 6.41 -1.81 9.09
C ARG A 40 4.95 -2.05 8.75
N LYS A 41 4.20 -2.56 9.72
CA LYS A 41 2.75 -2.69 9.54
C LYS A 41 2.11 -1.33 9.75
N LEU A 42 1.31 -0.89 8.78
CA LEU A 42 0.59 0.38 8.89
C LEU A 42 -0.50 0.29 9.96
N THR A 43 -0.83 1.44 10.56
CA THR A 43 -1.90 1.48 11.55
C THR A 43 -3.26 1.38 10.84
N ASP A 44 -4.29 1.00 11.60
CA ASP A 44 -5.65 0.94 11.05
C ASP A 44 -6.08 2.30 10.51
N LYS A 45 -5.66 3.39 11.16
CA LYS A 45 -5.97 4.74 10.71
C LYS A 45 -5.33 5.02 9.36
N GLU A 46 -4.07 4.63 9.18
CA GLU A 46 -3.38 4.83 7.90
C GLU A 46 -4.04 4.02 6.79
N VAL A 47 -4.36 2.77 7.06
CA VAL A 47 -5.01 1.90 6.08
C VAL A 47 -6.35 2.50 5.64
N ARG A 48 -7.13 3.02 6.58
CA ARG A 48 -8.42 3.61 6.28
C ARG A 48 -8.28 4.96 5.58
N ASP A 49 -7.39 5.82 6.06
CA ASP A 49 -7.25 7.18 5.52
C ASP A 49 -6.72 7.17 4.10
N TYR A 50 -5.87 6.21 3.76
CA TYR A 50 -5.29 6.10 2.42
C TYR A 50 -6.02 5.07 1.56
N GLU A 51 -7.10 4.51 2.06
CA GLU A 51 -7.94 3.54 1.35
C GLU A 51 -7.14 2.38 0.79
N LEU A 52 -6.40 1.73 1.68
CA LEU A 52 -5.58 0.59 1.35
C LEU A 52 -6.24 -0.70 1.84
N ASP A 53 -5.88 -1.82 1.21
CA ASP A 53 -6.24 -3.14 1.69
C ASP A 53 -4.95 -3.85 2.12
N PHE A 54 -4.96 -4.42 3.31
CA PHE A 54 -3.82 -5.21 3.77
C PHE A 54 -3.81 -6.54 3.02
N LEU A 55 -2.74 -6.78 2.27
CA LEU A 55 -2.62 -7.99 1.46
C LEU A 55 -1.78 -9.09 2.11
N GLY A 56 -1.24 -8.81 3.27
CA GLY A 56 -0.48 -9.80 4.01
C GLY A 56 0.98 -9.44 4.16
N GLU A 57 1.68 -10.27 4.90
CA GLU A 57 3.11 -10.11 5.13
C GLU A 57 3.88 -10.81 4.02
N CYS A 58 4.96 -10.21 3.57
CA CYS A 58 5.84 -10.81 2.58
C CYS A 58 7.29 -10.68 3.03
N LEU A 59 8.12 -11.54 2.50
CA LEU A 59 9.55 -11.51 2.82
C LEU A 59 10.30 -10.53 1.94
#